data_8771e4193d15d6799a63fbe12668ea3f
#
_entry.id   8771e4193d15d6799a63fbe12668ea3f
#
_cell.length_a   1.000
_cell.length_b   1.000
_cell.length_c   1.000
_cell.angle_alpha   90.00
_cell.angle_beta   90.00
_cell.angle_gamma   90.00
#
_symmetry.space_group_name_H-M   'P 1'
#
loop_
_entity.id
_entity.type
_entity.pdbx_description
1 polymer ?
#
loop_
_entity_poly.entity_id
_entity_poly.type
_entity_poly.pdbx_seq_one_letter_code
_entity_poly.pdbx_strand_id
1 'polypeptide(L)'
;MKQRTTCRVIYGDTDRMGQAYYGNYFRWFEIGRTEFFRALGLAYKAIEERGFFLPVSECHAKYAAPALYDELIVIETAVDAAVRGGIKFDYRIFREDGQALVAEGYTKHAFVDAAGRVVRPPAFVRELIAR
;
A
#
# COMPACT_ATOMS: atom_id res chain seq x y z
N MET A 1 8.67 -8.80 7.10
CA MET A 1 7.33 -8.83 7.70
C MET A 1 6.28 -8.54 6.65
N LYS A 2 5.19 -9.28 6.66
CA LYS A 2 4.05 -9.08 5.77
C LYS A 2 2.80 -8.85 6.60
N GLN A 3 1.97 -7.92 6.17
CA GLN A 3 0.69 -7.66 6.80
C GLN A 3 -0.41 -7.88 5.79
N ARG A 4 -1.53 -8.42 6.24
CA ARG A 4 -2.70 -8.63 5.39
C ARG A 4 -3.88 -7.86 5.96
N THR A 5 -4.62 -7.22 5.08
CA THR A 5 -5.89 -6.60 5.42
C THR A 5 -6.91 -6.92 4.35
N THR A 6 -8.17 -6.83 4.66
CA THR A 6 -9.24 -7.18 3.72
C THR A 6 -10.02 -5.94 3.33
N CYS A 7 -10.61 -5.98 2.14
CA CYS A 7 -11.44 -4.92 1.62
C CYS A 7 -12.52 -5.52 0.73
N ARG A 8 -13.73 -4.98 0.78
CA ARG A 8 -14.82 -5.38 -0.09
C ARG A 8 -14.78 -4.54 -1.36
N VAL A 9 -14.91 -5.19 -2.52
CA VAL A 9 -15.11 -4.48 -3.78
C VAL A 9 -16.54 -3.96 -3.79
N ILE A 10 -16.71 -2.66 -3.73
CA ILE A 10 -18.03 -2.03 -3.69
C ILE A 10 -18.46 -1.62 -5.10
N TYR A 11 -19.73 -1.31 -5.27
CA TYR A 11 -20.28 -0.94 -6.56
C TYR A 11 -19.51 0.23 -7.21
N GLY A 12 -19.16 1.24 -6.41
CA GLY A 12 -18.39 2.40 -6.89
C GLY A 12 -16.98 2.08 -7.35
N ASP A 13 -16.45 0.89 -7.04
CA ASP A 13 -15.12 0.47 -7.52
C ASP A 13 -15.16 -0.09 -8.94
N THR A 14 -16.35 -0.42 -9.46
CA THR A 14 -16.49 -1.16 -10.73
C THR A 14 -16.67 -0.22 -11.92
N ASP A 15 -16.30 -0.71 -13.10
CA ASP A 15 -16.50 -0.03 -14.36
C ASP A 15 -17.61 -0.71 -15.18
N ARG A 16 -17.80 -0.26 -16.43
CA ARG A 16 -18.88 -0.81 -17.27
C ARG A 16 -18.66 -2.27 -17.66
N MET A 17 -17.44 -2.80 -17.46
CA MET A 17 -17.15 -4.23 -17.72
C MET A 17 -17.56 -5.13 -16.54
N GLY A 18 -18.08 -4.54 -15.45
CA GLY A 18 -18.48 -5.29 -14.26
C GLY A 18 -17.34 -5.71 -13.37
N GLN A 19 -16.17 -5.16 -13.60
CA GLN A 19 -14.98 -5.44 -12.81
C GLN A 19 -14.41 -4.16 -12.21
N ALA A 20 -13.54 -4.29 -11.24
CA ALA A 20 -12.91 -3.14 -10.61
C ALA A 20 -12.13 -2.33 -11.64
N TYR A 21 -12.35 -1.01 -11.63
CA TYR A 21 -11.60 -0.10 -12.49
C TYR A 21 -10.12 -0.16 -12.09
N TYR A 22 -9.23 -0.27 -13.07
CA TYR A 22 -7.83 -0.55 -12.80
C TYR A 22 -7.16 0.50 -11.90
N GLY A 23 -7.59 1.76 -11.93
CA GLY A 23 -7.04 2.80 -11.07
C GLY A 23 -7.30 2.59 -9.58
N ASN A 24 -8.32 1.82 -9.23
CA ASN A 24 -8.66 1.54 -7.84
C ASN A 24 -7.64 0.66 -7.14
N TYR A 25 -6.80 -0.05 -7.88
CA TYR A 25 -5.77 -0.90 -7.26
C TYR A 25 -4.74 -0.08 -6.49
N PHE A 26 -4.42 1.13 -6.96
CA PHE A 26 -3.52 2.02 -6.22
C PHE A 26 -4.17 2.52 -4.92
N ARG A 27 -5.48 2.70 -4.90
CA ARG A 27 -6.21 3.02 -3.68
C ARG A 27 -6.16 1.86 -2.69
N TRP A 28 -6.25 0.63 -3.17
CA TRP A 28 -6.10 -0.56 -2.32
C TRP A 28 -4.68 -0.71 -1.79
N PHE A 29 -3.69 -0.37 -2.60
CA PHE A 29 -2.29 -0.33 -2.12
C PHE A 29 -2.15 0.69 -0.99
N GLU A 30 -2.80 1.84 -1.10
CA GLU A 30 -2.81 2.84 -0.03
C GLU A 30 -3.41 2.27 1.26
N ILE A 31 -4.55 1.58 1.16
CA ILE A 31 -5.14 0.89 2.30
C ILE A 31 -4.14 -0.09 2.92
N GLY A 32 -3.47 -0.86 2.08
CA GLY A 32 -2.48 -1.84 2.53
C GLY A 32 -1.35 -1.21 3.33
N ARG A 33 -0.72 -0.16 2.81
CA ARG A 33 0.40 0.47 3.53
C ARG A 33 -0.04 1.21 4.77
N THR A 34 -1.24 1.79 4.77
CA THR A 34 -1.78 2.46 5.96
C THR A 34 -1.98 1.44 7.08
N GLU A 35 -2.58 0.30 6.78
CA GLU A 35 -2.79 -0.75 7.76
C GLU A 35 -1.48 -1.45 8.16
N PHE A 36 -0.50 -1.48 7.26
CA PHE A 36 0.83 -1.99 7.57
C PHE A 36 1.45 -1.21 8.73
N PHE A 37 1.47 0.11 8.64
CA PHE A 37 1.99 0.95 9.71
C PHE A 37 1.16 0.82 10.99
N ARG A 38 -0.16 0.76 10.87
CA ARG A 38 -1.04 0.62 12.02
C ARG A 38 -0.75 -0.67 12.78
N ALA A 39 -0.52 -1.76 12.04
CA ALA A 39 -0.17 -3.05 12.64
C ALA A 39 1.18 -3.03 13.37
N LEU A 40 2.09 -2.15 12.97
CA LEU A 40 3.36 -1.96 13.65
C LEU A 40 3.25 -1.01 14.86
N GLY A 41 2.06 -0.48 15.12
CA GLY A 41 1.82 0.41 16.26
C GLY A 41 2.01 1.89 15.96
N LEU A 42 2.15 2.25 14.67
CA LEU A 42 2.30 3.65 14.28
C LEU A 42 1.28 4.00 13.19
N ALA A 43 0.27 4.77 13.54
CA ALA A 43 -0.68 5.27 12.53
C ALA A 43 0.07 6.17 11.54
N TYR A 44 -0.26 6.05 10.25
CA TYR A 44 0.33 6.89 9.21
C TYR A 44 0.20 8.38 9.54
N LYS A 45 -0.95 8.78 10.06
CA LYS A 45 -1.21 10.13 10.51
C LYS A 45 -0.18 10.63 11.51
N ALA A 46 0.33 9.76 12.39
CA ALA A 46 1.31 10.14 13.40
C ALA A 46 2.67 10.49 12.77
N ILE A 47 3.01 9.87 11.63
CA ILE A 47 4.23 10.23 10.89
C ILE A 47 4.11 11.67 10.40
N GLU A 48 2.97 12.02 9.84
CA GLU A 48 2.70 13.38 9.35
C GLU A 48 2.69 14.41 10.47
N GLU A 49 2.16 14.04 11.63
CA GLU A 49 2.16 14.93 12.80
C GLU A 49 3.57 15.24 13.29
N ARG A 50 4.53 14.36 13.01
CA ARG A 50 5.94 14.58 13.32
C ARG A 50 6.68 15.35 12.22
N GLY A 51 5.97 15.81 11.19
CA GLY A 51 6.53 16.64 10.14
C GLY A 51 7.15 15.91 8.96
N PHE A 52 6.83 14.61 8.79
CA PHE A 52 7.33 13.81 7.68
C PHE A 52 6.19 13.35 6.79
N PHE A 53 6.41 13.41 5.48
CA PHE A 53 5.41 13.03 4.49
C PHE A 53 6.05 12.07 3.50
N LEU A 54 5.23 11.19 2.92
CA LEU A 54 5.69 10.12 2.03
C LEU A 54 5.01 10.23 0.66
N PRO A 55 5.39 11.23 -0.15
CA PRO A 55 4.83 11.31 -1.50
C PRO A 55 5.25 10.09 -2.33
N VAL A 56 4.36 9.65 -3.20
CA VAL A 56 4.64 8.56 -4.12
C VAL A 56 5.55 9.10 -5.22
N SER A 57 6.72 8.49 -5.39
CA SER A 57 7.65 8.84 -6.47
C SER A 57 7.50 7.90 -7.67
N GLU A 58 7.04 6.68 -7.44
CA GLU A 58 6.85 5.69 -8.49
C GLU A 58 5.79 4.68 -8.04
N CYS A 59 4.95 4.26 -8.96
CA CYS A 59 3.98 3.22 -8.69
C CYS A 59 3.87 2.29 -9.89
N HIS A 60 3.58 1.02 -9.62
CA HIS A 60 3.45 -0.01 -10.63
C HIS A 60 2.40 -1.02 -10.20
N ALA A 61 1.58 -1.45 -11.14
CA ALA A 61 0.61 -2.51 -10.91
C ALA A 61 0.55 -3.43 -12.13
N LYS A 62 0.48 -4.72 -11.85
CA LYS A 62 0.27 -5.76 -12.85
C LYS A 62 -1.01 -6.49 -12.48
N TYR A 63 -1.91 -6.59 -13.43
CA TYR A 63 -3.25 -7.14 -13.23
C TYR A 63 -3.27 -8.58 -13.73
N ALA A 64 -3.51 -9.54 -12.82
CA ALA A 64 -3.51 -10.96 -13.16
C ALA A 64 -4.92 -11.48 -13.43
N ALA A 65 -5.92 -10.95 -12.73
CA ALA A 65 -7.31 -11.34 -12.87
C ALA A 65 -8.20 -10.17 -12.42
N PRO A 66 -9.43 -10.05 -12.95
CA PRO A 66 -10.33 -8.98 -12.53
C PRO A 66 -10.86 -9.25 -11.12
N ALA A 67 -10.95 -8.20 -10.32
CA ALA A 67 -11.73 -8.23 -9.08
C ALA A 67 -13.16 -7.83 -9.43
N LEU A 68 -14.13 -8.56 -8.90
CA LEU A 68 -15.54 -8.38 -9.25
C LEU A 68 -16.30 -7.75 -8.08
N TYR A 69 -17.44 -7.14 -8.42
CA TYR A 69 -18.32 -6.54 -7.44
C TYR A 69 -18.63 -7.51 -6.31
N ASP A 70 -18.62 -7.00 -5.10
CA ASP A 70 -18.95 -7.70 -3.85
C ASP A 70 -17.97 -8.79 -3.42
N GLU A 71 -16.88 -9.00 -4.17
CA GLU A 71 -15.83 -9.90 -3.72
C GLU A 71 -15.06 -9.29 -2.54
N LEU A 72 -14.62 -10.15 -1.63
CA LEU A 72 -13.70 -9.75 -0.57
C LEU A 72 -12.28 -10.03 -1.07
N ILE A 73 -11.43 -9.01 -1.00
CA ILE A 73 -10.04 -9.12 -1.42
C ILE A 73 -9.12 -8.99 -0.21
N VAL A 74 -7.97 -9.66 -0.29
CA VAL A 74 -6.92 -9.60 0.72
C VAL A 74 -5.75 -8.83 0.13
N ILE A 75 -5.35 -7.78 0.83
CA ILE A 75 -4.21 -6.95 0.43
C ILE A 75 -3.04 -7.32 1.33
N GLU A 76 -2.00 -7.89 0.73
CA GLU A 76 -0.77 -8.24 1.42
C GLU A 76 0.26 -7.15 1.14
N THR A 77 0.84 -6.61 2.19
CA THR A 77 1.83 -5.52 2.09
C THR A 77 3.11 -5.91 2.81
N ALA A 78 4.23 -5.63 2.19
CA ALA A 78 5.55 -5.83 2.76
C ALA A 78 6.44 -4.65 2.40
N VAL A 79 7.45 -4.38 3.24
CA VAL A 79 8.47 -3.38 2.93
C VAL A 79 9.65 -4.09 2.26
N ASP A 80 10.16 -3.52 1.17
CA ASP A 80 11.37 -4.00 0.52
C ASP A 80 12.57 -3.39 1.25
N ALA A 81 13.23 -4.21 2.06
CA ALA A 81 14.35 -3.77 2.91
C ALA A 81 15.61 -3.40 2.10
N ALA A 82 15.68 -3.76 0.82
CA ALA A 82 16.83 -3.45 -0.01
C ALA A 82 16.84 -1.99 -0.49
N VAL A 83 15.71 -1.31 -0.44
CA VAL A 83 15.61 0.09 -0.88
C VAL A 83 16.12 1.01 0.23
N ARG A 84 16.98 1.94 -0.16
CA ARG A 84 17.55 2.94 0.75
C ARG A 84 17.19 4.34 0.27
N GLY A 85 17.18 5.29 1.18
CA GLY A 85 16.90 6.68 0.86
C GLY A 85 15.43 7.03 0.73
N GLY A 86 14.55 6.07 0.95
CA GLY A 86 13.10 6.21 0.91
C GLY A 86 12.48 4.96 1.46
N ILE A 87 11.27 4.65 1.02
CA ILE A 87 10.61 3.39 1.40
C ILE A 87 9.89 2.83 0.18
N LYS A 88 9.95 1.52 0.02
CA LYS A 88 9.23 0.82 -1.03
C LYS A 88 8.35 -0.23 -0.41
N PHE A 89 7.09 -0.23 -0.78
CA PHE A 89 6.13 -1.26 -0.38
C PHE A 89 5.85 -2.16 -1.58
N ASP A 90 5.84 -3.46 -1.33
CA ASP A 90 5.41 -4.46 -2.29
C ASP A 90 4.03 -4.96 -1.89
N TYR A 91 3.14 -5.09 -2.86
CA TYR A 91 1.75 -5.47 -2.63
C TYR A 91 1.37 -6.68 -3.46
N ARG A 92 0.55 -7.53 -2.88
CA ARG A 92 -0.14 -8.60 -3.60
C ARG A 92 -1.59 -8.59 -3.17
N ILE A 93 -2.50 -8.66 -4.13
CA ILE A 93 -3.93 -8.67 -3.86
C ILE A 93 -4.48 -10.02 -4.31
N PHE A 94 -5.19 -10.69 -3.40
CA PHE A 94 -5.78 -12.00 -3.64
C PHE A 94 -7.29 -11.92 -3.45
N ARG A 95 -8.02 -12.79 -4.13
CA ARG A 95 -9.38 -13.08 -3.69
C ARG A 95 -9.30 -13.80 -2.35
N GLU A 96 -10.14 -13.44 -1.40
CA GLU A 96 -10.21 -14.20 -0.16
C GLU A 96 -10.67 -15.62 -0.47
N ASP A 97 -11.71 -15.76 -1.30
CA ASP A 97 -12.21 -17.04 -1.73
C ASP A 97 -11.27 -17.64 -2.79
N GLY A 98 -10.67 -18.78 -2.44
CA GLY A 98 -9.79 -19.52 -3.35
C GLY A 98 -8.36 -18.97 -3.46
N GLN A 99 -8.06 -17.83 -2.86
CA GLN A 99 -6.70 -17.25 -2.79
C GLN A 99 -6.05 -16.99 -4.15
N ALA A 100 -6.84 -16.81 -5.21
CA ALA A 100 -6.31 -16.50 -6.53
C ALA A 100 -5.71 -15.10 -6.57
N LEU A 101 -4.54 -14.95 -7.17
CA LEU A 101 -3.89 -13.66 -7.33
C LEU A 101 -4.70 -12.77 -8.27
N VAL A 102 -5.03 -11.58 -7.83
CA VAL A 102 -5.76 -10.57 -8.59
C VAL A 102 -4.81 -9.55 -9.20
N ALA A 103 -3.86 -9.07 -8.38
CA ALA A 103 -2.90 -8.07 -8.84
C ALA A 103 -1.67 -8.08 -7.95
N GLU A 104 -0.58 -7.53 -8.46
CA GLU A 104 0.60 -7.28 -7.66
C GLU A 104 1.25 -5.98 -8.14
N GLY A 105 2.03 -5.36 -7.28
CA GLY A 105 2.68 -4.12 -7.63
C GLY A 105 3.52 -3.57 -6.50
N TYR A 106 3.91 -2.31 -6.67
CA TYR A 106 4.70 -1.62 -5.66
C TYR A 106 4.45 -0.13 -5.70
N THR A 107 4.78 0.54 -4.61
CA THR A 107 4.89 2.00 -4.56
C THR A 107 6.22 2.36 -3.91
N LYS A 108 6.92 3.32 -4.51
CA LYS A 108 8.12 3.92 -3.92
C LYS A 108 7.77 5.30 -3.42
N HIS A 109 8.31 5.64 -2.26
CA HIS A 109 8.04 6.91 -1.59
C HIS A 109 9.35 7.57 -1.20
N ALA A 110 9.43 8.87 -1.42
CA ALA A 110 10.45 9.69 -0.78
C ALA A 110 9.93 10.09 0.60
N PHE A 111 10.84 10.41 1.52
CA PHE A 111 10.49 11.14 2.73
C PHE A 111 10.78 12.60 2.51
N VAL A 112 9.80 13.45 2.82
CA VAL A 112 9.98 14.91 2.73
C VAL A 112 9.59 15.55 4.06
N ASP A 113 10.19 16.71 4.34
CA ASP A 113 9.83 17.50 5.51
C ASP A 113 8.64 18.44 5.19
N ALA A 114 8.24 19.24 6.17
CA ALA A 114 7.12 20.16 6.02
C ALA A 114 7.37 21.24 4.95
N ALA A 115 8.62 21.49 4.59
CA ALA A 115 8.99 22.43 3.53
C ALA A 115 9.03 21.74 2.16
N GLY A 116 8.76 20.44 2.09
CA GLY A 116 8.78 19.67 0.84
C GLY A 116 10.16 19.22 0.41
N ARG A 117 11.18 19.35 1.28
CA ARG A 117 12.53 18.92 0.96
C ARG A 117 12.69 17.44 1.25
N VAL A 118 13.38 16.73 0.34
CA VAL A 118 13.70 15.32 0.52
C VAL A 118 14.65 15.16 1.70
N VAL A 119 14.31 14.26 2.61
CA VAL A 119 15.11 13.95 3.80
C VAL A 119 15.32 12.45 3.89
N ARG A 120 16.27 12.03 4.71
CA ARG A 120 16.44 10.60 5.02
C ARG A 120 15.26 10.10 5.83
N PRO A 121 14.89 8.82 5.67
CA PRO A 121 13.87 8.24 6.56
C PRO A 121 14.24 8.48 8.02
N PRO A 122 13.31 9.00 8.83
CA PRO A 122 13.63 9.28 10.24
C PRO A 122 13.88 7.99 11.00
N ALA A 123 14.72 8.08 12.05
CA ALA A 123 15.13 6.90 12.82
C ALA A 123 13.95 6.11 13.36
N PHE A 124 12.89 6.77 13.83
CA PHE A 124 11.75 6.07 14.41
C PHE A 124 11.01 5.20 13.36
N VAL A 125 11.00 5.62 12.10
CA VAL A 125 10.43 4.82 11.02
C VAL A 125 11.38 3.66 10.66
N ARG A 126 12.68 3.95 10.50
CA ARG A 126 13.67 2.91 10.18
C ARG A 126 13.68 1.79 11.21
N GLU A 127 13.62 2.14 12.48
CA GLU A 127 13.59 1.16 13.57
C GLU A 127 12.31 0.33 13.56
N LEU A 128 11.20 0.97 13.24
CA LEU A 128 9.90 0.30 13.19
C LEU A 128 9.85 -0.76 12.09
N ILE A 129 10.30 -0.42 10.89
CA ILE A 129 10.24 -1.32 9.74
C ILE A 129 11.33 -2.39 9.77
N ALA A 130 12.36 -2.21 10.59
CA ALA A 130 13.44 -3.21 10.75
C ALA A 130 13.05 -4.38 11.66
N ARG A 131 11.92 -4.31 12.33
CA ARG A 131 11.46 -5.36 13.27
C ARG A 131 11.09 -6.67 12.58
#